data_154fc8d0089a4bb60ce42251379431a9
#
_entry.id   154fc8d0089a4bb60ce42251379431a9
#
_cell.length_a   1.000
_cell.length_b   1.000
_cell.length_c   1.000
_cell.angle_alpha   90.00
_cell.angle_beta   90.00
_cell.angle_gamma   90.00
#
_symmetry.space_group_name_H-M   'P 1'
#
loop_
_entity.id
_entity.type
_entity.pdbx_description
1 polymer ?
#
loop_
_entity_poly.entity_id
_entity_poly.type
_entity_poly.pdbx_seq_one_letter_code
_entity_poly.pdbx_strand_id
1 'polypeptide(L)'
;PDKQLYADEMLRVLKEKGVLAVADWNSRDSFENKFTNFERMIMNQLLTQWTHPEFSTIKGFQENLLNSTFSRYSVQTSDWTKFTIHSWEDSIFEGFRKPFLFLKLGPNAFLKSIREIPTILMMRWAFSKGLMQFGVFKNKK
;
A
#
# COMPACT_ATOMS: atom_id res chain seq x y z
N PRO A 1 7.62 5.24 11.64
CA PRO A 1 7.75 3.87 12.17
C PRO A 1 8.97 3.21 11.55
N ASP A 2 9.73 2.50 12.39
CA ASP A 2 10.90 1.75 11.95
C ASP A 2 10.44 0.50 11.18
N LYS A 3 10.70 0.47 9.87
CA LYS A 3 10.27 -0.62 9.00
C LYS A 3 11.11 -1.89 9.18
N GLN A 4 12.36 -1.74 9.64
CA GLN A 4 13.19 -2.86 10.00
C GLN A 4 12.62 -3.56 11.23
N LEU A 5 12.29 -2.79 12.28
CA LEU A 5 11.66 -3.34 13.48
C LEU A 5 10.33 -4.06 13.15
N TYR A 6 9.54 -3.51 12.22
CA TYR A 6 8.30 -4.15 11.77
C TYR A 6 8.57 -5.50 11.09
N ALA A 7 9.55 -5.57 10.19
CA ALA A 7 9.96 -6.82 9.54
C ALA A 7 10.48 -7.84 10.57
N ASP A 8 11.28 -7.41 11.52
CA ASP A 8 11.82 -8.27 12.58
C ASP A 8 10.72 -8.87 13.44
N GLU A 9 9.74 -8.06 13.88
CA GLU A 9 8.64 -8.52 14.71
C GLU A 9 7.73 -9.51 13.99
N MET A 10 7.42 -9.27 12.71
CA MET A 10 6.63 -10.22 11.91
C MET A 10 7.32 -11.59 11.83
N LEU A 11 8.63 -11.60 11.57
CA LEU A 11 9.39 -12.85 11.49
C LEU A 11 9.64 -13.46 12.87
N ARG A 12 9.82 -12.64 13.92
CA ARG A 12 10.03 -13.14 15.29
C ARG A 12 8.87 -13.99 15.77
N VAL A 13 7.64 -13.54 15.56
CA VAL A 13 6.43 -14.24 16.04
C VAL A 13 6.08 -15.48 15.23
N LEU A 14 6.70 -15.67 14.06
CA LEU A 14 6.50 -16.85 13.24
C LEU A 14 7.06 -18.10 13.93
N LYS A 15 6.33 -19.20 13.84
CA LYS A 15 6.84 -20.51 14.28
C LYS A 15 7.99 -20.95 13.37
N GLU A 16 8.84 -21.84 13.88
CA GLU A 16 9.88 -22.50 13.07
C GLU A 16 9.25 -23.15 11.82
N LYS A 17 9.90 -22.96 10.68
CA LYS A 17 9.39 -23.38 9.34
C LYS A 17 8.10 -22.69 8.90
N GLY A 18 7.65 -21.66 9.66
CA GLY A 18 6.50 -20.84 9.28
C GLY A 18 6.75 -20.02 8.01
N VAL A 19 5.68 -19.69 7.31
CA VAL A 19 5.72 -18.85 6.12
C VAL A 19 5.06 -17.52 6.42
N LEU A 20 5.77 -16.43 6.16
CA LEU A 20 5.23 -15.07 6.15
C LEU A 20 4.74 -14.76 4.73
N ALA A 21 3.52 -14.26 4.62
CA ALA A 21 3.02 -13.63 3.39
C ALA A 21 2.51 -12.23 3.75
N VAL A 22 3.05 -11.22 3.09
CA VAL A 22 2.67 -9.81 3.28
C VAL A 22 2.24 -9.25 1.93
N ALA A 23 1.16 -8.47 1.94
CA ALA A 23 0.73 -7.68 0.82
C ALA A 23 0.58 -6.24 1.30
N ASP A 24 1.25 -5.29 0.65
CA ASP A 24 1.30 -3.91 1.11
C ASP A 24 1.40 -2.92 -0.06
N TRP A 25 0.98 -1.68 0.23
CA TRP A 25 1.16 -0.55 -0.66
C TRP A 25 2.61 -0.07 -0.62
N ASN A 26 3.20 0.09 -1.80
CA ASN A 26 4.58 0.48 -1.96
C ASN A 26 4.68 1.73 -2.84
N SER A 27 5.76 2.48 -2.72
CA SER A 27 6.08 3.55 -3.65
C SER A 27 6.99 3.04 -4.76
N ARG A 28 6.94 3.72 -5.90
CA ARG A 28 7.94 3.57 -6.97
C ARG A 28 9.35 3.83 -6.42
N ASP A 29 10.33 3.11 -6.94
CA ASP A 29 11.73 3.38 -6.62
C ASP A 29 12.16 4.75 -7.21
N SER A 30 12.50 5.68 -6.32
CA SER A 30 12.93 7.03 -6.68
C SER A 30 14.39 7.08 -7.16
N PHE A 31 15.17 6.02 -6.98
CA PHE A 31 16.53 5.94 -7.52
C PHE A 31 16.52 5.69 -9.02
N GLU A 32 15.58 4.88 -9.51
CA GLU A 32 15.42 4.60 -10.93
C GLU A 32 14.68 5.73 -11.67
N ASN A 33 13.65 6.29 -11.03
CA ASN A 33 12.82 7.36 -11.59
C ASN A 33 12.46 8.40 -10.54
N LYS A 34 13.18 9.53 -10.54
CA LYS A 34 12.91 10.64 -9.60
C LYS A 34 11.49 11.15 -9.75
N PHE A 35 10.85 11.40 -8.63
CA PHE A 35 9.56 12.08 -8.61
C PHE A 35 9.71 13.54 -9.10
N THR A 36 8.83 13.96 -9.98
CA THR A 36 8.62 15.39 -10.26
C THR A 36 8.11 16.10 -9.00
N ASN A 37 8.20 17.42 -8.97
CA ASN A 37 7.68 18.19 -7.83
C ASN A 37 6.17 17.98 -7.63
N PHE A 38 5.42 17.83 -8.72
CA PHE A 38 3.98 17.57 -8.65
C PHE A 38 3.69 16.17 -8.12
N GLU A 39 4.37 15.13 -8.60
CA GLU A 39 4.24 13.76 -8.10
C GLU A 39 4.56 13.67 -6.61
N ARG A 40 5.62 14.35 -6.17
CA ARG A 40 6.00 14.42 -4.76
C ARG A 40 4.93 15.08 -3.91
N MET A 41 4.35 16.17 -4.42
CA MET A 41 3.24 16.86 -3.75
C MET A 41 2.04 15.93 -3.57
N ILE A 42 1.63 15.20 -4.61
CA ILE A 42 0.51 14.24 -4.54
C ILE A 42 0.83 13.11 -3.57
N MET A 43 2.02 12.52 -3.62
CA MET A 43 2.41 11.44 -2.71
C MET A 43 2.41 11.92 -1.25
N ASN A 44 2.95 13.11 -0.97
CA ASN A 44 2.93 13.70 0.36
C ASN A 44 1.50 13.97 0.86
N GLN A 45 0.61 14.43 -0.03
CA GLN A 45 -0.79 14.65 0.30
C GLN A 45 -1.49 13.34 0.67
N LEU A 46 -1.25 12.24 -0.07
CA LEU A 46 -1.79 10.92 0.24
C LEU A 46 -1.32 10.40 1.60
N LEU A 47 -0.03 10.54 1.92
CA LEU A 47 0.53 10.16 3.21
C LEU A 47 -0.11 10.95 4.37
N THR A 48 -0.24 12.27 4.19
CA THR A 48 -0.81 13.17 5.21
C THR A 48 -2.30 12.90 5.43
N GLN A 49 -3.07 12.74 4.35
CA GLN A 49 -4.52 12.58 4.40
C GLN A 49 -4.92 11.29 5.14
N TRP A 50 -4.17 10.22 4.96
CA TRP A 50 -4.47 8.93 5.58
C TRP A 50 -3.63 8.65 6.83
N THR A 51 -2.85 9.63 7.29
CA THR A 51 -1.94 9.45 8.43
C THR A 51 -1.05 8.22 8.24
N HIS A 52 -0.71 7.93 6.97
CA HIS A 52 0.04 6.74 6.60
C HIS A 52 1.54 6.99 6.82
N PRO A 53 2.29 6.02 7.33
CA PRO A 53 3.74 6.10 7.33
C PRO A 53 4.25 6.14 5.89
N GLU A 54 5.45 6.68 5.69
CA GLU A 54 6.10 6.71 4.40
C GLU A 54 6.11 5.31 3.74
N PHE A 55 5.72 5.23 2.47
CA PHE A 55 5.72 3.97 1.74
C PHE A 55 7.14 3.47 1.49
N SER A 56 7.41 2.21 1.77
CA SER A 56 8.63 1.55 1.27
C SER A 56 8.50 1.27 -0.22
N THR A 57 9.62 1.19 -0.91
CA THR A 57 9.65 0.54 -2.22
C THR A 57 9.53 -0.98 -2.06
N ILE A 58 9.14 -1.71 -3.10
CA ILE A 58 9.11 -3.19 -3.07
C ILE A 58 10.51 -3.72 -2.72
N LYS A 59 11.56 -3.16 -3.34
CA LYS A 59 12.94 -3.52 -3.06
C LYS A 59 13.37 -3.20 -1.63
N GLY A 60 13.04 -1.99 -1.14
CA GLY A 60 13.38 -1.58 0.23
C GLY A 60 12.71 -2.45 1.29
N PHE A 61 11.45 -2.83 1.09
CA PHE A 61 10.78 -3.73 2.03
C PHE A 61 11.33 -5.17 1.95
N GLN A 62 11.71 -5.64 0.75
CA GLN A 62 12.44 -6.89 0.58
C GLN A 62 13.76 -6.89 1.35
N GLU A 63 14.53 -5.80 1.26
CA GLU A 63 15.79 -5.64 2.00
C GLU A 63 15.57 -5.67 3.52
N ASN A 64 14.52 -5.03 4.03
CA ASN A 64 14.17 -5.11 5.45
C ASN A 64 13.88 -6.54 5.90
N LEU A 65 13.16 -7.32 5.09
CA LEU A 65 12.90 -8.73 5.38
C LEU A 65 14.17 -9.59 5.32
N LEU A 66 15.05 -9.34 4.35
CA LEU A 66 16.33 -10.05 4.20
C LEU A 66 17.30 -9.74 5.35
N ASN A 67 17.35 -8.49 5.80
CA ASN A 67 18.23 -8.04 6.87
C ASN A 67 17.76 -8.47 8.27
N SER A 68 16.57 -9.04 8.37
CA SER A 68 16.08 -9.56 9.65
C SER A 68 16.91 -10.75 10.13
N THR A 69 17.30 -10.73 11.40
CA THR A 69 18.02 -11.85 12.05
C THR A 69 17.20 -13.14 12.11
N PHE A 70 15.87 -13.02 11.92
CA PHE A 70 14.94 -14.16 11.89
C PHE A 70 14.70 -14.72 10.49
N SER A 71 15.19 -14.04 9.45
CA SER A 71 15.08 -14.51 8.06
C SER A 71 16.15 -15.57 7.77
N ARG A 72 15.72 -16.77 7.38
CA ARG A 72 16.64 -17.88 7.05
C ARG A 72 16.69 -18.20 5.57
N TYR A 73 15.76 -17.68 4.78
CA TYR A 73 15.58 -18.02 3.37
C TYR A 73 15.44 -16.77 2.51
N SER A 74 15.51 -16.95 1.21
CA SER A 74 15.29 -15.89 0.25
C SER A 74 13.87 -15.32 0.34
N VAL A 75 13.76 -14.00 0.21
CA VAL A 75 12.48 -13.31 0.12
C VAL A 75 12.03 -13.30 -1.34
N GLN A 76 10.88 -13.89 -1.62
CA GLN A 76 10.23 -13.81 -2.92
C GLN A 76 9.34 -12.57 -2.95
N THR A 77 9.43 -11.77 -4.00
CA THR A 77 8.62 -10.57 -4.20
C THR A 77 7.89 -10.62 -5.53
N SER A 78 6.72 -10.03 -5.59
CA SER A 78 5.95 -9.88 -6.83
C SER A 78 5.22 -8.54 -6.80
N ASP A 79 5.17 -7.86 -7.94
CA ASP A 79 4.32 -6.68 -8.13
C ASP A 79 2.95 -7.13 -8.64
N TRP A 80 1.94 -6.96 -7.79
CA TRP A 80 0.55 -7.31 -8.08
C TRP A 80 -0.32 -6.10 -8.43
N THR A 81 0.28 -4.97 -8.69
CA THR A 81 -0.45 -3.73 -9.01
C THR A 81 -1.49 -3.95 -10.10
N LYS A 82 -1.12 -4.60 -11.21
CA LYS A 82 -2.03 -4.85 -12.34
C LYS A 82 -3.22 -5.74 -11.99
N PHE A 83 -3.03 -6.66 -11.05
CA PHE A 83 -4.09 -7.60 -10.65
C PHE A 83 -5.01 -7.01 -9.57
N THR A 84 -4.50 -6.05 -8.80
CA THR A 84 -5.20 -5.51 -7.63
C THR A 84 -5.97 -4.24 -7.97
N ILE A 85 -5.41 -3.37 -8.83
CA ILE A 85 -5.95 -2.03 -9.06
C ILE A 85 -7.37 -2.05 -9.63
N HIS A 86 -7.69 -2.95 -10.56
CA HIS A 86 -9.03 -3.05 -11.14
C HIS A 86 -10.07 -3.44 -10.11
N SER A 87 -9.80 -4.47 -9.29
CA SER A 87 -10.70 -4.89 -8.22
C SER A 87 -10.89 -3.81 -7.16
N TRP A 88 -9.83 -3.06 -6.84
CA TRP A 88 -9.89 -1.94 -5.92
C TRP A 88 -10.74 -0.80 -6.50
N GLU A 89 -10.52 -0.42 -7.77
CA GLU A 89 -11.33 0.57 -8.48
C GLU A 89 -12.80 0.17 -8.51
N ASP A 90 -13.11 -1.05 -8.90
CA ASP A 90 -14.49 -1.55 -8.98
C ASP A 90 -15.17 -1.49 -7.60
N SER A 91 -14.48 -1.88 -6.53
CA SER A 91 -15.01 -1.85 -5.17
C SER A 91 -15.37 -0.43 -4.72
N ILE A 92 -14.55 0.55 -5.07
CA ILE A 92 -14.78 1.95 -4.71
C ILE A 92 -15.89 2.55 -5.58
N PHE A 93 -15.85 2.34 -6.90
CA PHE A 93 -16.82 2.91 -7.82
C PHE A 93 -18.20 2.25 -7.71
N GLU A 94 -18.28 1.01 -7.24
CA GLU A 94 -19.57 0.38 -6.92
C GLU A 94 -20.35 1.17 -5.85
N GLY A 95 -19.66 1.72 -4.87
CA GLY A 95 -20.25 2.64 -3.91
C GLY A 95 -20.85 3.89 -4.57
N PHE A 96 -20.17 4.47 -5.54
CA PHE A 96 -20.68 5.64 -6.29
C PHE A 96 -21.84 5.30 -7.22
N ARG A 97 -21.88 4.10 -7.79
CA ARG A 97 -23.00 3.61 -8.62
C ARG A 97 -24.28 3.40 -7.81
N LYS A 98 -24.15 3.19 -6.50
CA LYS A 98 -25.27 2.95 -5.58
C LYS A 98 -25.37 4.00 -4.48
N PRO A 99 -25.57 5.29 -4.81
CA PRO A 99 -25.55 6.39 -3.83
C PRO A 99 -26.58 6.21 -2.72
N PHE A 100 -27.70 5.53 -2.99
CA PHE A 100 -28.72 5.23 -1.98
C PHE A 100 -28.23 4.33 -0.84
N LEU A 101 -27.17 3.53 -1.04
CA LEU A 101 -26.56 2.76 0.04
C LEU A 101 -25.89 3.67 1.06
N PHE A 102 -25.22 4.73 0.61
CA PHE A 102 -24.61 5.71 1.51
C PHE A 102 -25.65 6.50 2.30
N LEU A 103 -26.81 6.82 1.69
CA LEU A 103 -27.91 7.47 2.40
C LEU A 103 -28.49 6.59 3.51
N LYS A 104 -28.52 5.26 3.34
CA LYS A 104 -28.92 4.32 4.39
C LYS A 104 -27.96 4.26 5.56
N LEU A 105 -26.69 4.58 5.37
CA LEU A 105 -25.66 4.64 6.43
C LEU A 105 -25.75 5.93 7.28
N GLY A 106 -26.63 6.85 6.88
CA GLY A 106 -26.85 8.13 7.57
C GLY A 106 -25.99 9.29 7.02
N PRO A 107 -26.40 10.53 7.34
CA PRO A 107 -25.80 11.73 6.73
C PRO A 107 -24.32 11.92 7.05
N ASN A 108 -23.88 11.52 8.23
CA ASN A 108 -22.46 11.62 8.63
C ASN A 108 -21.57 10.70 7.79
N ALA A 109 -22.02 9.47 7.50
CA ALA A 109 -21.27 8.53 6.66
C ALA A 109 -21.22 9.02 5.21
N PHE A 110 -22.31 9.57 4.71
CA PHE A 110 -22.38 10.18 3.38
C PHE A 110 -21.41 11.34 3.22
N LEU A 111 -21.39 12.28 4.17
CA LEU A 111 -20.46 13.43 4.16
C LEU A 111 -19.00 12.97 4.23
N LYS A 112 -18.68 11.99 5.07
CA LYS A 112 -17.33 11.41 5.12
C LYS A 112 -16.93 10.82 3.77
N SER A 113 -17.81 10.05 3.14
CA SER A 113 -17.53 9.44 1.83
C SER A 113 -17.27 10.49 0.75
N ILE A 114 -18.02 11.59 0.72
CA ILE A 114 -17.77 12.70 -0.22
C ILE A 114 -16.41 13.33 0.04
N ARG A 115 -16.03 13.51 1.29
CA ARG A 115 -14.74 14.10 1.68
C ARG A 115 -13.55 13.26 1.23
N GLU A 116 -13.72 11.94 1.13
CA GLU A 116 -12.65 11.02 0.68
C GLU A 116 -12.48 10.96 -0.85
N ILE A 117 -13.45 11.49 -1.63
CA ILE A 117 -13.39 11.45 -3.10
C ILE A 117 -12.08 12.02 -3.67
N PRO A 118 -11.59 13.21 -3.26
CA PRO A 118 -10.34 13.75 -3.78
C PRO A 118 -9.14 12.84 -3.52
N THR A 119 -9.07 12.23 -2.34
CA THR A 119 -8.01 11.30 -1.95
C THR A 119 -8.03 10.05 -2.81
N ILE A 120 -9.21 9.50 -3.05
CA ILE A 120 -9.41 8.33 -3.92
C ILE A 120 -8.98 8.62 -5.36
N LEU A 121 -9.32 9.80 -5.88
CA LEU A 121 -8.91 10.22 -7.23
C LEU A 121 -7.40 10.43 -7.33
N MET A 122 -6.78 11.04 -6.32
CA MET A 122 -5.31 11.17 -6.24
C MET A 122 -4.63 9.80 -6.20
N MET A 123 -5.17 8.85 -5.42
CA MET A 123 -4.64 7.49 -5.33
C MET A 123 -4.75 6.76 -6.67
N ARG A 124 -5.92 6.83 -7.31
CA ARG A 124 -6.10 6.28 -8.66
C ARG A 124 -5.09 6.85 -9.65
N TRP A 125 -4.92 8.17 -9.64
CA TRP A 125 -3.93 8.84 -10.48
C TRP A 125 -2.50 8.37 -10.16
N ALA A 126 -2.13 8.25 -8.88
CA ALA A 126 -0.81 7.76 -8.47
C ALA A 126 -0.55 6.33 -8.97
N PHE A 127 -1.53 5.43 -8.89
CA PHE A 127 -1.41 4.10 -9.48
C PHE A 127 -1.28 4.13 -11.00
N SER A 128 -2.08 4.94 -11.70
CA SER A 128 -2.01 5.06 -13.17
C SER A 128 -0.67 5.59 -13.67
N LYS A 129 0.04 6.37 -12.84
CA LYS A 129 1.39 6.88 -13.12
C LYS A 129 2.50 5.98 -12.59
N GLY A 130 2.17 4.84 -12.00
CA GLY A 130 3.15 3.94 -11.41
C GLY A 130 3.90 4.52 -10.21
N LEU A 131 3.33 5.54 -9.53
CA LEU A 131 3.91 6.11 -8.31
C LEU A 131 3.66 5.22 -7.11
N MET A 132 2.53 4.52 -7.12
CA MET A 132 2.15 3.52 -6.14
C MET A 132 2.13 2.14 -6.80
N GLN A 133 2.55 1.16 -6.02
CA GLN A 133 2.61 -0.25 -6.41
C GLN A 133 1.96 -1.09 -5.31
N PHE A 134 1.55 -2.31 -5.64
CA PHE A 134 1.06 -3.29 -4.68
C PHE A 134 2.00 -4.48 -4.64
N GLY A 135 2.85 -4.50 -3.62
CA GLY A 135 3.87 -5.53 -3.43
C GLY A 135 3.33 -6.73 -2.66
N VAL A 136 3.70 -7.92 -3.10
CA VAL A 136 3.47 -9.17 -2.37
C VAL A 136 4.80 -9.80 -2.04
N PHE A 137 4.99 -10.14 -0.78
CA PHE A 137 6.23 -10.66 -0.23
C PHE A 137 5.98 -12.00 0.43
N LYS A 138 6.89 -12.94 0.21
CA LYS A 138 6.87 -14.25 0.85
C LYS A 138 8.24 -14.55 1.43
N ASN A 139 8.29 -14.88 2.70
CA ASN A 139 9.51 -15.28 3.41
C ASN A 139 9.24 -16.52 4.27
N LYS A 140 10.28 -17.26 4.58
CA LYS A 140 10.26 -18.37 5.53
C LYS A 140 11.20 -18.09 6.70
N LYS A 141 10.77 -18.53 7.88
CA LYS A 141 11.61 -18.60 9.07
C LYS A 141 12.33 -19.93 9.17
#